data_2f9bc0f99e90a0a7db40810fa99887e7
#
_entry.id   2f9bc0f99e90a0a7db40810fa99887e7
#
_cell.length_a   1.000
_cell.length_b   1.000
_cell.length_c   1.000
_cell.angle_alpha   90.00
_cell.angle_beta   90.00
_cell.angle_gamma   90.00
#
_symmetry.space_group_name_H-M   'P 1'
#
loop_
_entity.id
_entity.type
_entity.pdbx_description
1 polymer ?
#
loop_
_entity_poly.entity_id
_entity_poly.type
_entity_poly.pdbx_seq_one_letter_code
_entity_poly.pdbx_strand_id
1 'polypeptide(L)'
;MSSKIERYSQEKRTAFVVVFAFCVMLAEIIVGLFSHSMALFADGVHMGSHVLVIGLNWAAYVLVRRLESKGTTRYDTEKILNLSAFTSGILLILTAIFIIVEAVERLTAHGEILNYELALITAGIGLIANTISASVLHGHHGTTDYNSHAAYLHVLSDALTEIGAIIGLFCAMLWDITWIDSAVAVVSALVVLRWAKQLLWDTGRSLTKL
;
A
#
# COMPACT_ATOMS: atom_id res chain seq x y z
N MET A 1 13.92 -26.75 5.64
CA MET A 1 15.04 -25.78 5.72
C MET A 1 14.86 -24.64 4.72
N SER A 2 14.40 -24.90 3.50
CA SER A 2 14.11 -23.87 2.46
C SER A 2 13.09 -22.84 2.92
N SER A 3 11.95 -23.24 3.45
CA SER A 3 10.87 -22.32 3.86
C SER A 3 11.24 -21.31 4.98
N LYS A 4 12.18 -21.67 5.86
CA LYS A 4 12.68 -20.75 6.91
C LYS A 4 13.60 -19.67 6.34
N ILE A 5 14.45 -20.06 5.37
CA ILE A 5 15.37 -19.12 4.71
C ILE A 5 14.55 -18.11 3.88
N GLU A 6 13.51 -18.58 3.20
CA GLU A 6 12.60 -17.74 2.42
C GLU A 6 11.85 -16.75 3.30
N ARG A 7 11.26 -17.19 4.42
CA ARG A 7 10.58 -16.30 5.38
C ARG A 7 11.52 -15.25 5.97
N TYR A 8 12.76 -15.61 6.27
CA TYR A 8 13.74 -14.64 6.75
C TYR A 8 14.12 -13.59 5.68
N SER A 9 14.18 -14.00 4.42
CA SER A 9 14.37 -13.08 3.30
C SER A 9 13.19 -12.11 3.16
N GLN A 10 11.95 -12.62 3.25
CA GLN A 10 10.74 -11.80 3.18
C GLN A 10 10.64 -10.82 4.37
N GLU A 11 10.95 -11.27 5.58
CA GLU A 11 11.00 -10.40 6.76
C GLU A 11 11.95 -9.20 6.53
N LYS A 12 13.15 -9.44 6.00
CA LYS A 12 14.12 -8.37 5.74
C LYS A 12 13.64 -7.40 4.67
N ARG A 13 13.04 -7.91 3.59
CA ARG A 13 12.50 -7.08 2.51
C ARG A 13 11.35 -6.20 3.01
N THR A 14 10.41 -6.81 3.74
CA THR A 14 9.29 -6.06 4.33
C THR A 14 9.79 -5.04 5.35
N ALA A 15 10.78 -5.39 6.19
CA ALA A 15 11.41 -4.43 7.12
C ALA A 15 12.05 -3.24 6.38
N PHE A 16 12.77 -3.50 5.28
CA PHE A 16 13.35 -2.44 4.46
C PHE A 16 12.28 -1.50 3.94
N VAL A 17 11.19 -2.05 3.38
CA VAL A 17 10.10 -1.25 2.81
C VAL A 17 9.38 -0.43 3.89
N VAL A 18 9.14 -1.00 5.08
CA VAL A 18 8.56 -0.26 6.23
C VAL A 18 9.43 0.93 6.62
N VAL A 19 10.74 0.70 6.80
CA VAL A 19 11.67 1.76 7.18
C VAL A 19 11.79 2.82 6.08
N PHE A 20 11.85 2.40 4.83
CA PHE A 20 11.93 3.30 3.68
C PHE A 20 10.66 4.17 3.57
N ALA A 21 9.48 3.55 3.60
CA ALA A 21 8.19 4.27 3.57
C ALA A 21 8.04 5.22 4.77
N PHE A 22 8.48 4.80 5.96
CA PHE A 22 8.50 5.65 7.14
C PHE A 22 9.41 6.88 6.98
N CYS A 23 10.59 6.72 6.36
CA CYS A 23 11.50 7.85 6.09
C CYS A 23 10.89 8.83 5.07
N VAL A 24 10.25 8.31 4.00
CA VAL A 24 9.55 9.14 3.01
C VAL A 24 8.42 9.91 3.66
N MET A 25 7.56 9.23 4.41
CA MET A 25 6.48 9.84 5.20
C MET A 25 6.97 10.99 6.08
N LEU A 26 8.03 10.77 6.84
CA LEU A 26 8.60 11.83 7.70
C LEU A 26 9.12 13.01 6.88
N ALA A 27 9.79 12.73 5.76
CA ALA A 27 10.31 13.78 4.88
C ALA A 27 9.16 14.64 4.33
N GLU A 28 8.08 14.02 3.84
CA GLU A 28 6.91 14.71 3.30
C GLU A 28 6.19 15.53 4.37
N ILE A 29 5.96 14.96 5.57
CA ILE A 29 5.35 15.69 6.70
C ILE A 29 6.21 16.90 7.07
N ILE A 30 7.53 16.72 7.23
CA ILE A 30 8.44 17.79 7.64
C ILE A 30 8.49 18.87 6.56
N VAL A 31 8.71 18.49 5.30
CA VAL A 31 8.77 19.45 4.19
C VAL A 31 7.42 20.12 4.00
N GLY A 32 6.30 19.39 4.11
CA GLY A 32 4.94 19.94 4.04
C GLY A 32 4.68 21.01 5.09
N LEU A 33 5.09 20.77 6.35
CA LEU A 33 4.96 21.74 7.43
C LEU A 33 5.83 22.99 7.20
N PHE A 34 7.10 22.81 6.84
CA PHE A 34 8.03 23.95 6.64
C PHE A 34 7.72 24.76 5.38
N SER A 35 7.21 24.13 4.33
CA SER A 35 6.80 24.81 3.09
C SER A 35 5.36 25.34 3.12
N HIS A 36 4.64 25.11 4.23
CA HIS A 36 3.20 25.39 4.33
C HIS A 36 2.37 24.72 3.21
N SER A 37 2.86 23.58 2.69
CA SER A 37 2.17 22.81 1.66
C SER A 37 1.26 21.78 2.31
N MET A 38 -0.04 22.05 2.34
CA MET A 38 -1.04 21.12 2.86
C MET A 38 -1.16 19.86 2.01
N ALA A 39 -0.89 19.95 0.70
CA ALA A 39 -0.89 18.78 -0.19
C ALA A 39 0.22 17.79 0.21
N LEU A 40 1.46 18.27 0.38
CA LEU A 40 2.58 17.44 0.77
C LEU A 40 2.43 16.88 2.20
N PHE A 41 1.87 17.68 3.11
CA PHE A 41 1.54 17.23 4.46
C PHE A 41 0.48 16.10 4.44
N ALA A 42 -0.59 16.27 3.65
CA ALA A 42 -1.64 15.26 3.53
C ALA A 42 -1.11 13.96 2.90
N ASP A 43 -0.21 14.07 1.90
CA ASP A 43 0.44 12.91 1.28
C ASP A 43 1.29 12.14 2.30
N GLY A 44 2.12 12.84 3.09
CA GLY A 44 2.87 12.22 4.16
C GLY A 44 2.00 11.54 5.23
N VAL A 45 0.84 12.11 5.57
CA VAL A 45 -0.14 11.47 6.48
C VAL A 45 -0.74 10.23 5.81
N HIS A 46 -1.05 10.30 4.51
CA HIS A 46 -1.54 9.15 3.75
C HIS A 46 -0.51 8.01 3.72
N MET A 47 0.77 8.32 3.46
CA MET A 47 1.89 7.36 3.58
C MET A 47 1.97 6.69 4.96
N GLY A 48 1.50 7.35 6.02
CA GLY A 48 1.41 6.76 7.36
C GLY A 48 0.51 5.52 7.41
N SER A 49 -0.58 5.49 6.65
CA SER A 49 -1.45 4.31 6.53
C SER A 49 -0.73 3.12 5.89
N HIS A 50 0.14 3.36 4.90
CA HIS A 50 0.94 2.33 4.24
C HIS A 50 1.96 1.73 5.20
N VAL A 51 2.66 2.59 5.96
CA VAL A 51 3.60 2.16 7.00
C VAL A 51 2.92 1.25 8.02
N LEU A 52 1.68 1.55 8.42
CA LEU A 52 0.91 0.72 9.34
C LEU A 52 0.58 -0.66 8.74
N VAL A 53 0.10 -0.72 7.50
CA VAL A 53 -0.30 -1.98 6.85
C VAL A 53 0.91 -2.86 6.60
N ILE A 54 1.99 -2.31 5.99
CA ILE A 54 3.21 -3.08 5.73
C ILE A 54 3.91 -3.42 7.04
N GLY A 55 3.86 -2.53 8.03
CA GLY A 55 4.35 -2.76 9.39
C GLY A 55 3.65 -3.92 10.09
N LEU A 56 2.35 -4.09 9.89
CA LEU A 56 1.61 -5.26 10.39
C LEU A 56 2.14 -6.57 9.77
N ASN A 57 2.39 -6.57 8.46
CA ASN A 57 2.96 -7.72 7.78
C ASN A 57 4.38 -8.05 8.30
N TRP A 58 5.21 -7.04 8.50
CA TRP A 58 6.52 -7.21 9.11
C TRP A 58 6.43 -7.73 10.55
N ALA A 59 5.53 -7.18 11.36
CA ALA A 59 5.32 -7.63 12.75
C ALA A 59 4.91 -9.11 12.80
N ALA A 60 4.10 -9.59 11.84
CA ALA A 60 3.75 -11.00 11.74
C ALA A 60 4.98 -11.88 11.48
N TYR A 61 5.90 -11.49 10.58
CA TYR A 61 7.15 -12.21 10.37
C TYR A 61 8.03 -12.25 11.64
N VAL A 62 8.17 -11.12 12.34
CA VAL A 62 8.93 -11.03 13.59
C VAL A 62 8.32 -11.94 14.66
N LEU A 63 6.98 -11.95 14.77
CA LEU A 63 6.27 -12.81 15.72
C LEU A 63 6.52 -14.29 15.41
N VAL A 64 6.35 -14.70 14.16
CA VAL A 64 6.60 -16.09 13.73
C VAL A 64 8.04 -16.50 14.05
N ARG A 65 9.03 -15.67 13.71
CA ARG A 65 10.43 -15.95 14.03
C ARG A 65 10.66 -16.13 15.53
N ARG A 66 10.06 -15.28 16.37
CA ARG A 66 10.19 -15.38 17.84
C ARG A 66 9.55 -16.65 18.40
N LEU A 67 8.41 -17.06 17.87
CA LEU A 67 7.73 -18.29 18.27
C LEU A 67 8.53 -19.53 17.88
N GLU A 68 9.06 -19.56 16.65
CA GLU A 68 9.90 -20.64 16.17
C GLU A 68 11.21 -20.77 16.97
N SER A 69 11.84 -19.64 17.35
CA SER A 69 13.09 -19.65 18.14
C SER A 69 12.90 -20.16 19.57
N LYS A 70 11.70 -20.01 20.12
CA LYS A 70 11.34 -20.53 21.44
C LYS A 70 10.92 -22.01 21.44
N GLY A 71 10.94 -22.67 20.28
CA GLY A 71 10.51 -24.06 20.14
C GLY A 71 9.03 -24.28 20.43
N THR A 72 8.21 -23.23 20.39
CA THR A 72 6.80 -23.30 20.72
C THR A 72 6.05 -23.92 19.54
N THR A 73 5.68 -25.19 19.64
CA THR A 73 4.89 -25.93 18.64
C THR A 73 3.39 -25.68 18.76
N ARG A 74 2.98 -24.88 19.76
CA ARG A 74 1.54 -24.63 20.07
C ARG A 74 0.82 -23.77 19.04
N TYR A 75 1.57 -22.97 18.26
CA TYR A 75 1.01 -22.03 17.30
C TYR A 75 1.34 -22.44 15.87
N ASP A 76 0.34 -22.40 15.00
CA ASP A 76 0.50 -22.57 13.57
C ASP A 76 1.02 -21.25 12.98
N THR A 77 2.30 -21.21 12.63
CA THR A 77 2.98 -20.02 12.10
C THR A 77 2.40 -19.57 10.76
N GLU A 78 1.91 -20.52 9.95
CA GLU A 78 1.29 -20.23 8.67
C GLU A 78 -0.06 -19.51 8.87
N LYS A 79 -0.84 -19.91 9.88
CA LYS A 79 -2.09 -19.22 10.22
C LYS A 79 -1.85 -17.79 10.71
N ILE A 80 -0.76 -17.51 11.41
CA ILE A 80 -0.40 -16.14 11.83
C ILE A 80 -0.13 -15.25 10.61
N LEU A 81 0.64 -15.72 9.64
CA LEU A 81 0.93 -14.98 8.42
C LEU A 81 -0.34 -14.78 7.56
N ASN A 82 -1.17 -15.82 7.46
CA ASN A 82 -2.45 -15.72 6.73
C ASN A 82 -3.43 -14.76 7.39
N LEU A 83 -3.46 -14.70 8.73
CA LEU A 83 -4.28 -13.73 9.46
C LEU A 83 -3.82 -12.29 9.22
N SER A 84 -2.50 -12.05 9.19
CA SER A 84 -1.95 -10.74 8.84
C SER A 84 -2.34 -10.35 7.42
N ALA A 85 -2.19 -11.26 6.45
CA ALA A 85 -2.58 -11.02 5.06
C ALA A 85 -4.09 -10.77 4.90
N PHE A 86 -4.94 -11.52 5.65
CA PHE A 86 -6.38 -11.30 5.68
C PHE A 86 -6.73 -9.90 6.21
N THR A 87 -6.09 -9.48 7.30
CA THR A 87 -6.27 -8.14 7.87
C THR A 87 -5.85 -7.05 6.88
N SER A 88 -4.72 -7.24 6.19
CA SER A 88 -4.26 -6.33 5.14
C SER A 88 -5.26 -6.25 3.97
N GLY A 89 -5.88 -7.37 3.59
CA GLY A 89 -6.93 -7.39 2.58
C GLY A 89 -8.17 -6.57 2.98
N ILE A 90 -8.57 -6.60 4.27
CA ILE A 90 -9.65 -5.74 4.78
C ILE A 90 -9.25 -4.27 4.69
N LEU A 91 -8.03 -3.91 5.09
CA LEU A 91 -7.54 -2.53 5.01
C LEU A 91 -7.48 -2.03 3.57
N LEU A 92 -7.07 -2.88 2.60
CA LEU A 92 -7.12 -2.55 1.17
C LEU A 92 -8.54 -2.24 0.68
N ILE A 93 -9.55 -3.00 1.12
CA ILE A 93 -10.96 -2.69 0.79
C ILE A 93 -11.36 -1.34 1.36
N LEU A 94 -11.05 -1.07 2.62
CA LEU A 94 -11.38 0.21 3.26
C LEU A 94 -10.71 1.38 2.54
N THR A 95 -9.44 1.25 2.18
CA THR A 95 -8.70 2.26 1.40
C THR A 95 -9.34 2.49 0.03
N ALA A 96 -9.68 1.42 -0.70
CA ALA A 96 -10.32 1.55 -2.00
C ALA A 96 -11.71 2.22 -1.92
N ILE A 97 -12.51 1.89 -0.90
CA ILE A 97 -13.80 2.56 -0.67
C ILE A 97 -13.56 4.05 -0.36
N PHE A 98 -12.58 4.38 0.47
CA PHE A 98 -12.23 5.77 0.78
C PHE A 98 -11.84 6.55 -0.47
N ILE A 99 -10.99 5.98 -1.35
CA ILE A 99 -10.60 6.59 -2.63
C ILE A 99 -11.83 6.86 -3.51
N ILE A 100 -12.78 5.91 -3.60
CA ILE A 100 -14.00 6.08 -4.38
C ILE A 100 -14.85 7.24 -3.83
N VAL A 101 -15.04 7.30 -2.51
CA VAL A 101 -15.83 8.37 -1.87
C VAL A 101 -15.18 9.72 -2.15
N GLU A 102 -13.88 9.86 -1.92
CA GLU A 102 -13.13 11.10 -2.18
C GLU A 102 -13.19 11.51 -3.66
N ALA A 103 -13.02 10.54 -4.58
CA ALA A 103 -13.11 10.81 -6.02
C ALA A 103 -14.50 11.30 -6.43
N VAL A 104 -15.57 10.72 -5.86
CA VAL A 104 -16.95 11.15 -6.12
C VAL A 104 -17.22 12.54 -5.52
N GLU A 105 -16.72 12.82 -4.33
CA GLU A 105 -16.83 14.15 -3.72
C GLU A 105 -16.14 15.21 -4.58
N ARG A 106 -14.94 14.95 -5.09
CA ARG A 106 -14.22 15.86 -5.99
C ARG A 106 -14.97 16.11 -7.30
N LEU A 107 -15.63 15.08 -7.87
CA LEU A 107 -16.46 15.22 -9.07
C LEU A 107 -17.64 16.18 -8.85
N THR A 108 -18.18 16.23 -7.63
CA THR A 108 -19.37 17.05 -7.29
C THR A 108 -19.01 18.44 -6.77
N ALA A 109 -17.85 18.60 -6.15
CA ALA A 109 -17.46 19.83 -5.44
C ALA A 109 -16.85 20.92 -6.34
N HIS A 110 -16.59 20.68 -7.63
CA HIS A 110 -15.92 21.61 -8.56
C HIS A 110 -14.66 22.25 -7.94
N GLY A 111 -13.86 21.43 -7.21
CA GLY A 111 -12.65 21.90 -6.55
C GLY A 111 -11.58 22.28 -7.58
N GLU A 112 -11.09 23.52 -7.53
CA GLU A 112 -9.95 23.96 -8.32
C GLU A 112 -8.66 23.34 -7.75
N ILE A 113 -7.82 22.77 -8.61
CA ILE A 113 -6.47 22.35 -8.22
C ILE A 113 -5.61 23.60 -8.16
N LEU A 114 -5.27 24.06 -6.96
CA LEU A 114 -4.57 25.33 -6.74
C LEU A 114 -3.10 25.32 -7.21
N ASN A 115 -2.45 24.15 -7.28
CA ASN A 115 -1.05 24.05 -7.68
C ASN A 115 -0.73 22.70 -8.34
N TYR A 116 -0.83 22.65 -9.67
CA TYR A 116 -0.53 21.44 -10.46
C TYR A 116 0.92 20.98 -10.34
N GLU A 117 1.90 21.93 -10.27
CA GLU A 117 3.32 21.58 -10.19
C GLU A 117 3.62 20.84 -8.90
N LEU A 118 3.13 21.32 -7.78
CA LEU A 118 3.34 20.71 -6.48
C LEU A 118 2.66 19.32 -6.42
N ALA A 119 1.43 19.22 -6.93
CA ALA A 119 0.70 17.96 -6.98
C ALA A 119 1.43 16.91 -7.87
N LEU A 120 2.01 17.31 -9.00
CA LEU A 120 2.80 16.42 -9.85
C LEU A 120 4.12 15.99 -9.21
N ILE A 121 4.78 16.90 -8.48
CA ILE A 121 6.04 16.57 -7.77
C ILE A 121 5.76 15.56 -6.66
N THR A 122 4.71 15.78 -5.84
CA THR A 122 4.31 14.83 -4.79
C THR A 122 3.93 13.47 -5.33
N ALA A 123 3.05 13.41 -6.34
CA ALA A 123 2.68 12.16 -6.98
C ALA A 123 3.90 11.44 -7.63
N GLY A 124 4.85 12.21 -8.18
CA GLY A 124 6.09 11.66 -8.72
C GLY A 124 7.00 11.04 -7.64
N ILE A 125 7.14 11.68 -6.48
CA ILE A 125 7.91 11.16 -5.35
C ILE A 125 7.27 9.88 -4.81
N GLY A 126 5.96 9.88 -4.59
CA GLY A 126 5.21 8.73 -4.14
C GLY A 126 5.32 7.55 -5.12
N LEU A 127 5.14 7.80 -6.43
CA LEU A 127 5.30 6.77 -7.47
C LEU A 127 6.69 6.13 -7.46
N ILE A 128 7.75 6.92 -7.31
CA ILE A 128 9.12 6.41 -7.21
C ILE A 128 9.26 5.55 -5.94
N ALA A 129 8.80 6.03 -4.79
CA ALA A 129 8.87 5.32 -3.53
C ALA A 129 8.12 3.99 -3.59
N ASN A 130 6.90 3.98 -4.15
CA ASN A 130 6.08 2.79 -4.31
C ASN A 130 6.65 1.82 -5.35
N THR A 131 7.22 2.32 -6.44
CA THR A 131 7.91 1.46 -7.44
C THR A 131 9.12 0.76 -6.83
N ILE A 132 9.95 1.46 -6.06
CA ILE A 132 11.10 0.88 -5.34
C ILE A 132 10.59 -0.19 -4.36
N SER A 133 9.58 0.14 -3.56
CA SER A 133 8.99 -0.76 -2.56
C SER A 133 8.40 -2.02 -3.20
N ALA A 134 7.64 -1.87 -4.29
CA ALA A 134 7.08 -2.98 -5.06
C ALA A 134 8.19 -3.88 -5.64
N SER A 135 9.25 -3.30 -6.18
CA SER A 135 10.39 -4.04 -6.73
C SER A 135 11.12 -4.85 -5.67
N VAL A 136 11.26 -4.31 -4.47
CA VAL A 136 11.87 -5.02 -3.33
C VAL A 136 10.98 -6.17 -2.85
N LEU A 137 9.65 -5.97 -2.81
CA LEU A 137 8.69 -6.99 -2.39
C LEU A 137 8.44 -8.05 -3.47
N HIS A 138 8.61 -7.69 -4.75
CA HIS A 138 8.45 -8.58 -5.90
C HIS A 138 9.61 -9.59 -5.99
N GLY A 139 9.74 -10.48 -5.04
CA GLY A 139 10.81 -11.46 -5.02
C GLY A 139 10.29 -12.88 -5.21
N HIS A 140 10.78 -13.57 -6.26
CA HIS A 140 10.65 -14.99 -6.55
C HIS A 140 9.24 -15.59 -6.38
N HIS A 141 8.57 -15.80 -7.50
CA HIS A 141 7.32 -16.53 -7.70
C HIS A 141 7.43 -18.03 -7.34
N GLY A 142 7.76 -18.37 -6.09
CA GLY A 142 7.94 -19.78 -5.69
C GLY A 142 7.21 -20.18 -4.42
N THR A 143 6.74 -19.23 -3.63
CA THR A 143 6.12 -19.54 -2.33
C THR A 143 4.75 -18.90 -2.20
N THR A 144 3.79 -19.67 -1.71
CA THR A 144 2.40 -19.26 -1.39
C THR A 144 2.38 -18.43 -0.09
N ASP A 145 3.27 -17.44 0.05
CA ASP A 145 3.27 -16.56 1.21
C ASP A 145 2.29 -15.40 1.00
N TYR A 146 1.07 -15.59 1.46
CA TYR A 146 0.00 -14.60 1.38
C TYR A 146 0.35 -13.27 2.08
N ASN A 147 1.19 -13.31 3.12
CA ASN A 147 1.59 -12.10 3.85
C ASN A 147 2.48 -11.19 2.99
N SER A 148 3.48 -11.77 2.31
CA SER A 148 4.32 -11.03 1.35
C SER A 148 3.50 -10.56 0.15
N HIS A 149 2.59 -11.38 -0.34
CA HIS A 149 1.70 -11.02 -1.44
C HIS A 149 0.77 -9.87 -1.07
N ALA A 150 0.23 -9.86 0.16
CA ALA A 150 -0.60 -8.76 0.66
C ALA A 150 0.17 -7.43 0.70
N ALA A 151 1.40 -7.44 1.23
CA ALA A 151 2.27 -6.26 1.24
C ALA A 151 2.58 -5.75 -0.17
N TYR A 152 2.89 -6.68 -1.10
CA TYR A 152 3.13 -6.34 -2.51
C TYR A 152 1.90 -5.73 -3.18
N LEU A 153 0.71 -6.33 -3.01
CA LEU A 153 -0.53 -5.81 -3.58
C LEU A 153 -0.88 -4.42 -3.05
N HIS A 154 -0.61 -4.17 -1.76
CA HIS A 154 -0.83 -2.86 -1.17
C HIS A 154 0.03 -1.79 -1.85
N VAL A 155 1.34 -2.00 -1.91
CA VAL A 155 2.28 -1.07 -2.57
C VAL A 155 2.01 -0.92 -4.07
N LEU A 156 1.60 -2.00 -4.74
CA LEU A 156 1.24 -1.95 -6.16
C LEU A 156 -0.05 -1.15 -6.39
N SER A 157 -1.03 -1.24 -5.48
CA SER A 157 -2.26 -0.45 -5.58
C SER A 157 -1.98 1.04 -5.43
N ASP A 158 -1.03 1.42 -4.57
CA ASP A 158 -0.62 2.80 -4.37
C ASP A 158 0.08 3.35 -5.62
N ALA A 159 1.03 2.60 -6.18
CA ALA A 159 1.67 2.97 -7.44
C ALA A 159 0.64 3.14 -8.59
N LEU A 160 -0.41 2.30 -8.62
CA LEU A 160 -1.46 2.39 -9.63
C LEU A 160 -2.31 3.67 -9.44
N THR A 161 -2.67 4.01 -8.20
CA THR A 161 -3.42 5.24 -7.91
C THR A 161 -2.61 6.48 -8.24
N GLU A 162 -1.31 6.50 -7.97
CA GLU A 162 -0.43 7.62 -8.29
C GLU A 162 -0.21 7.80 -9.79
N ILE A 163 -0.03 6.70 -10.56
CA ILE A 163 0.00 6.78 -12.03
C ILE A 163 -1.30 7.42 -12.53
N GLY A 164 -2.43 6.99 -11.97
CA GLY A 164 -3.73 7.56 -12.29
C GLY A 164 -3.80 9.05 -12.00
N ALA A 165 -3.37 9.48 -10.82
CA ALA A 165 -3.33 10.87 -10.43
C ALA A 165 -2.44 11.71 -11.36
N ILE A 166 -1.25 11.22 -11.71
CA ILE A 166 -0.35 11.90 -12.65
C ILE A 166 -1.02 12.08 -14.02
N ILE A 167 -1.65 11.04 -14.56
CA ILE A 167 -2.38 11.13 -15.84
C ILE A 167 -3.52 12.15 -15.74
N GLY A 168 -4.31 12.08 -14.66
CA GLY A 168 -5.41 13.02 -14.41
C GLY A 168 -4.94 14.47 -14.32
N LEU A 169 -3.87 14.73 -13.57
CA LEU A 169 -3.26 16.05 -13.43
C LEU A 169 -2.71 16.59 -14.76
N PHE A 170 -2.08 15.75 -15.57
CA PHE A 170 -1.64 16.15 -16.91
C PHE A 170 -2.83 16.50 -17.80
N CYS A 171 -3.89 15.73 -17.78
CA CYS A 171 -5.09 16.02 -18.57
C CYS A 171 -5.75 17.31 -18.08
N ALA A 172 -5.83 17.55 -16.78
CA ALA A 172 -6.37 18.77 -16.22
C ALA A 172 -5.53 19.99 -16.61
N MET A 173 -4.21 19.88 -16.55
CA MET A 173 -3.30 20.98 -16.89
C MET A 173 -3.29 21.35 -18.38
N LEU A 174 -3.41 20.35 -19.29
CA LEU A 174 -3.32 20.59 -20.74
C LEU A 174 -4.66 20.92 -21.39
N TRP A 175 -5.76 20.38 -20.90
CA TRP A 175 -7.08 20.48 -21.52
C TRP A 175 -8.17 21.03 -20.61
N ASP A 176 -7.84 21.45 -19.40
CA ASP A 176 -8.80 21.92 -18.39
C ASP A 176 -9.91 20.87 -18.07
N ILE A 177 -9.55 19.59 -18.15
CA ILE A 177 -10.47 18.46 -17.95
C ILE A 177 -10.22 17.87 -16.57
N THR A 178 -10.76 18.51 -15.53
CA THR A 178 -10.52 18.16 -14.12
C THR A 178 -11.16 16.83 -13.67
N TRP A 179 -12.23 16.39 -14.32
CA TRP A 179 -12.93 15.15 -13.94
C TRP A 179 -12.15 13.88 -14.24
N ILE A 180 -11.16 13.92 -15.13
CA ILE A 180 -10.36 12.72 -15.52
C ILE A 180 -9.59 12.19 -14.31
N ASP A 181 -9.02 13.04 -13.47
CA ASP A 181 -8.33 12.63 -12.24
C ASP A 181 -9.22 11.74 -11.37
N SER A 182 -10.42 12.21 -11.07
CA SER A 182 -11.40 11.45 -10.29
C SER A 182 -11.86 10.17 -10.98
N ALA A 183 -12.05 10.19 -12.31
CA ALA A 183 -12.44 8.99 -13.05
C ALA A 183 -11.35 7.90 -13.01
N VAL A 184 -10.09 8.29 -13.17
CA VAL A 184 -8.96 7.35 -13.08
C VAL A 184 -8.81 6.83 -11.67
N ALA A 185 -8.97 7.66 -10.63
CA ALA A 185 -8.97 7.23 -9.24
C ALA A 185 -10.04 6.15 -8.96
N VAL A 186 -11.27 6.32 -9.48
CA VAL A 186 -12.33 5.31 -9.36
C VAL A 186 -11.93 4.00 -10.07
N VAL A 187 -11.40 4.06 -11.29
CA VAL A 187 -10.96 2.86 -12.02
C VAL A 187 -9.86 2.12 -11.26
N SER A 188 -8.86 2.85 -10.76
CA SER A 188 -7.79 2.28 -9.92
C SER A 188 -8.34 1.62 -8.67
N ALA A 189 -9.25 2.27 -7.94
CA ALA A 189 -9.88 1.71 -6.76
C ALA A 189 -10.69 0.43 -7.05
N LEU A 190 -11.36 0.33 -8.20
CA LEU A 190 -12.06 -0.90 -8.62
C LEU A 190 -11.10 -2.06 -8.87
N VAL A 191 -9.92 -1.81 -9.44
CA VAL A 191 -8.86 -2.81 -9.60
C VAL A 191 -8.36 -3.29 -8.23
N VAL A 192 -8.11 -2.36 -7.31
CA VAL A 192 -7.69 -2.66 -5.94
C VAL A 192 -8.74 -3.50 -5.21
N LEU A 193 -10.04 -3.17 -5.34
CA LEU A 193 -11.13 -3.96 -4.75
C LEU A 193 -11.15 -5.40 -5.27
N ARG A 194 -10.88 -5.60 -6.55
CA ARG A 194 -10.79 -6.94 -7.15
C ARG A 194 -9.64 -7.73 -6.54
N TRP A 195 -8.46 -7.14 -6.41
CA TRP A 195 -7.29 -7.80 -5.80
C TRP A 195 -7.52 -8.10 -4.32
N ALA A 196 -8.04 -7.14 -3.56
CA ALA A 196 -8.35 -7.31 -2.15
C ALA A 196 -9.38 -8.42 -1.91
N LYS A 197 -10.42 -8.50 -2.74
CA LYS A 197 -11.41 -9.58 -2.69
C LYS A 197 -10.77 -10.94 -2.93
N GLN A 198 -9.89 -11.07 -3.92
CA GLN A 198 -9.18 -12.31 -4.18
C GLN A 198 -8.28 -12.69 -3.00
N LEU A 199 -7.51 -11.75 -2.48
CA LEU A 199 -6.64 -11.97 -1.31
C LEU A 199 -7.44 -12.45 -0.09
N LEU A 200 -8.58 -11.81 0.21
CA LEU A 200 -9.46 -12.22 1.31
C LEU A 200 -10.03 -13.63 1.11
N TRP A 201 -10.40 -13.96 -0.13
CA TRP A 201 -10.92 -15.28 -0.44
C TRP A 201 -9.87 -16.37 -0.24
N ASP A 202 -8.65 -16.15 -0.74
CA ASP A 202 -7.56 -17.12 -0.66
C ASP A 202 -7.06 -17.30 0.77
N THR A 203 -6.88 -16.20 1.50
CA THR A 203 -6.48 -16.23 2.93
C THR A 203 -7.58 -16.76 3.82
N GLY A 204 -8.84 -16.39 3.58
CA GLY A 204 -9.98 -16.89 4.32
C GLY A 204 -10.14 -18.41 4.17
N ARG A 205 -9.99 -18.94 2.95
CA ARG A 205 -9.98 -20.40 2.71
C ARG A 205 -8.81 -21.08 3.43
N SER A 206 -7.63 -20.48 3.45
CA SER A 206 -6.48 -21.05 4.13
C SER A 206 -6.66 -21.07 5.65
N LEU A 207 -7.30 -20.05 6.23
CA LEU A 207 -7.58 -19.98 7.66
C LEU A 207 -8.69 -20.96 8.12
N THR A 208 -9.65 -21.27 7.24
CA THR A 208 -10.79 -22.14 7.56
C THR A 208 -10.53 -23.62 7.24
N LYS A 209 -9.46 -23.96 6.54
CA LYS A 209 -9.05 -25.37 6.39
C LYS A 209 -8.53 -25.86 7.73
N LEU A 210 -9.33 -26.72 8.38
CA LEU A 210 -8.99 -27.51 9.56
C LEU A 210 -8.07 -28.69 9.18
#